data_edbccd02932944e3327c248a2b65bac4
#
_entry.id   edbccd02932944e3327c248a2b65bac4
#
_cell.length_a   1.000
_cell.length_b   1.000
_cell.length_c   1.000
_cell.angle_alpha   90.00
_cell.angle_beta   90.00
_cell.angle_gamma   90.00
#
_symmetry.space_group_name_H-M   'P 1'
#
loop_
_entity.id
_entity.type
_entity.pdbx_description
1 polymer ?
#
loop_
_entity_poly.entity_id
_entity_poly.type
_entity_poly.pdbx_seq_one_letter_code
_entity_poly.pdbx_strand_id
1 'polypeptide(L)'
;MSIEGNMRVNMTLCFSQSQAAAVYAATKGSREPVYVSPFVGRLDDRGDDGMQVVRNIKKMFEPGDGHVHVLAASLRGVDHLLYSFALGVELATAPAKVMEQWAASKFRLPDESFRYVPLDKNHNPLRPIPYKELDLNSPWESFDLKHELTDKGIKRFVEDYKSTLAPAA
;
A
#
# COMPACT_ATOMS: atom_id res chain seq x y z
N MET A 1 -13.62 -15.84 -1.34
CA MET A 1 -14.07 -14.94 -2.46
C MET A 1 -13.14 -15.02 -3.67
N SER A 2 -11.83 -14.80 -3.58
CA SER A 2 -10.91 -14.89 -4.72
C SER A 2 -10.78 -16.30 -5.29
N ILE A 3 -10.79 -17.32 -4.42
CA ILE A 3 -10.66 -18.72 -4.82
C ILE A 3 -11.99 -19.29 -5.33
N GLU A 4 -13.07 -19.09 -4.58
CA GLU A 4 -14.39 -19.69 -4.89
C GLU A 4 -15.18 -18.88 -5.91
N GLY A 5 -15.03 -17.55 -5.91
CA GLY A 5 -15.83 -16.64 -6.76
C GLY A 5 -15.14 -16.18 -8.03
N ASN A 6 -13.89 -16.60 -8.30
CA ASN A 6 -13.07 -16.13 -9.44
C ASN A 6 -13.07 -14.60 -9.57
N MET A 7 -13.01 -13.89 -8.44
CA MET A 7 -13.04 -12.44 -8.38
C MET A 7 -11.65 -11.89 -8.11
N ARG A 8 -11.29 -10.82 -8.79
CA ARG A 8 -10.10 -10.03 -8.47
C ARG A 8 -10.37 -9.22 -7.20
N VAL A 9 -9.47 -9.35 -6.23
CA VAL A 9 -9.62 -8.73 -4.92
C VAL A 9 -8.52 -7.70 -4.70
N ASN A 10 -8.89 -6.53 -4.19
CA ASN A 10 -7.94 -5.52 -3.71
C ASN A 10 -8.21 -5.25 -2.24
N MET A 11 -7.31 -5.72 -1.38
CA MET A 11 -7.36 -5.50 0.07
C MET A 11 -6.74 -4.15 0.39
N THR A 12 -7.58 -3.16 0.56
CA THR A 12 -7.19 -1.76 0.79
C THR A 12 -7.04 -1.43 2.28
N LEU A 13 -6.59 -0.20 2.60
CA LEU A 13 -6.35 0.27 3.98
C LEU A 13 -5.36 -0.62 4.73
N CYS A 14 -4.35 -1.10 4.03
CA CYS A 14 -3.22 -1.83 4.62
C CYS A 14 -2.19 -0.85 5.17
N PHE A 15 -1.71 -1.09 6.40
CA PHE A 15 -0.75 -0.23 7.10
C PHE A 15 0.39 -1.02 7.76
N SER A 16 0.42 -2.35 7.59
CA SER A 16 1.47 -3.18 8.19
C SER A 16 1.81 -4.40 7.35
N GLN A 17 3.03 -4.95 7.56
CA GLN A 17 3.43 -6.24 6.98
C GLN A 17 2.51 -7.38 7.41
N SER A 18 2.05 -7.39 8.68
CA SER A 18 1.16 -8.43 9.21
C SER A 18 -0.15 -8.50 8.44
N GLN A 19 -0.75 -7.34 8.13
CA GLN A 19 -1.97 -7.30 7.31
C GLN A 19 -1.71 -7.83 5.91
N ALA A 20 -0.59 -7.47 5.28
CA ALA A 20 -0.23 -7.97 3.96
C ALA A 20 0.08 -9.48 3.96
N ALA A 21 0.75 -9.99 5.00
CA ALA A 21 1.01 -11.42 5.17
C ALA A 21 -0.29 -12.22 5.32
N ALA A 22 -1.26 -11.70 6.07
CA ALA A 22 -2.57 -12.32 6.19
C ALA A 22 -3.31 -12.39 4.85
N VAL A 23 -3.24 -11.33 4.03
CA VAL A 23 -3.81 -11.35 2.67
C VAL A 23 -3.15 -12.44 1.84
N TYR A 24 -1.82 -12.52 1.87
CA TYR A 24 -1.07 -13.56 1.15
C TYR A 24 -1.53 -14.96 1.56
N ALA A 25 -1.54 -15.25 2.86
CA ALA A 25 -1.92 -16.56 3.38
C ALA A 25 -3.39 -16.92 3.08
N ALA A 26 -4.31 -15.95 3.24
CA ALA A 26 -5.74 -16.16 3.01
C ALA A 26 -6.13 -16.34 1.54
N THR A 27 -5.27 -15.93 0.62
CA THR A 27 -5.55 -15.99 -0.83
C THR A 27 -4.68 -16.97 -1.59
N LYS A 28 -3.91 -17.79 -0.87
CA LYS A 28 -3.06 -18.83 -1.43
C LYS A 28 -3.86 -19.78 -2.34
N GLY A 29 -3.36 -20.01 -3.55
CA GLY A 29 -4.08 -20.79 -4.56
C GLY A 29 -5.11 -20.00 -5.37
N SER A 30 -5.20 -18.68 -5.22
CA SER A 30 -5.99 -17.83 -6.12
C SER A 30 -5.51 -17.97 -7.56
N ARG A 31 -6.45 -18.10 -8.51
CA ARG A 31 -6.16 -18.13 -9.95
C ARG A 31 -6.04 -16.73 -10.53
N GLU A 32 -6.73 -15.76 -9.92
CA GLU A 32 -6.69 -14.36 -10.32
C GLU A 32 -5.72 -13.58 -9.44
N PRO A 33 -5.05 -12.57 -9.96
CA PRO A 33 -4.20 -11.69 -9.16
C PRO A 33 -4.96 -11.06 -7.98
N VAL A 34 -4.36 -11.10 -6.82
CA VAL A 34 -4.83 -10.43 -5.62
C VAL A 34 -3.98 -9.19 -5.40
N TYR A 35 -4.60 -8.10 -4.98
CA TYR A 35 -3.90 -6.85 -4.72
C TYR A 35 -3.98 -6.50 -3.24
N VAL A 36 -2.89 -5.96 -2.70
CA VAL A 36 -2.84 -5.33 -1.39
C VAL A 36 -2.44 -3.88 -1.55
N SER A 37 -3.22 -2.97 -0.95
CA SER A 37 -2.97 -1.52 -1.07
C SER A 37 -2.45 -0.93 0.23
N PRO A 38 -1.12 -0.86 0.45
CA PRO A 38 -0.53 -0.10 1.55
C PRO A 38 -0.72 1.40 1.34
N PHE A 39 -1.22 2.07 2.39
CA PHE A 39 -1.53 3.50 2.39
C PHE A 39 -0.36 4.31 2.96
N VAL A 40 0.52 4.77 2.08
CA VAL A 40 1.76 5.49 2.41
C VAL A 40 1.48 6.79 3.18
N GLY A 41 0.82 7.74 2.56
CA GLY A 41 0.72 9.10 3.09
C GLY A 41 -0.03 9.23 4.41
N ARG A 42 -0.88 8.26 4.78
CA ARG A 42 -1.52 8.27 6.11
C ARG A 42 -0.55 7.86 7.22
N LEU A 43 0.46 7.05 6.92
CA LEU A 43 1.54 6.77 7.86
C LEU A 43 2.44 7.98 8.00
N ASP A 44 2.79 8.63 6.89
CA ASP A 44 3.60 9.86 6.91
C ASP A 44 2.92 10.98 7.71
N ASP A 45 1.58 11.12 7.61
CA ASP A 45 0.81 12.07 8.41
C ASP A 45 0.94 11.82 9.93
N ARG A 46 1.39 10.63 10.35
CA ARG A 46 1.69 10.26 11.74
C ARG A 46 3.18 10.33 12.08
N GLY A 47 4.01 10.69 11.10
CA GLY A 47 5.45 10.73 11.23
C GLY A 47 6.14 9.36 11.09
N ASP A 48 5.48 8.35 10.51
CA ASP A 48 6.04 7.03 10.20
C ASP A 48 6.31 6.92 8.70
N ASP A 49 7.43 6.29 8.29
CA ASP A 49 7.78 6.12 6.87
C ASP A 49 6.85 5.09 6.19
N GLY A 50 5.82 5.57 5.50
CA GLY A 50 4.87 4.72 4.81
C GLY A 50 5.47 3.96 3.62
N MET A 51 6.47 4.51 2.94
CA MET A 51 7.16 3.80 1.86
C MET A 51 8.00 2.64 2.38
N GLN A 52 8.45 2.70 3.63
CA GLN A 52 9.12 1.57 4.27
C GLN A 52 8.19 0.35 4.40
N VAL A 53 6.89 0.57 4.66
CA VAL A 53 5.90 -0.54 4.67
C VAL A 53 5.81 -1.17 3.28
N VAL A 54 5.75 -0.37 2.21
CA VAL A 54 5.75 -0.87 0.82
C VAL A 54 7.00 -1.70 0.54
N ARG A 55 8.17 -1.17 0.87
CA ARG A 55 9.46 -1.88 0.73
C ARG A 55 9.47 -3.20 1.50
N ASN A 56 9.02 -3.17 2.75
CA ASN A 56 8.99 -4.34 3.62
C ASN A 56 8.04 -5.42 3.07
N ILE A 57 6.88 -5.04 2.56
CA ILE A 57 5.92 -5.97 1.93
C ILE A 57 6.52 -6.57 0.65
N LYS A 58 7.12 -5.74 -0.22
CA LYS A 58 7.78 -6.24 -1.45
C LYS A 58 8.85 -7.27 -1.12
N LYS A 59 9.75 -6.94 -0.17
CA LYS A 59 10.79 -7.87 0.31
C LYS A 59 10.19 -9.17 0.87
N MET A 60 9.11 -9.07 1.65
CA MET A 60 8.44 -10.23 2.23
C MET A 60 7.84 -11.16 1.16
N PHE A 61 7.36 -10.60 0.05
CA PHE A 61 6.73 -11.36 -1.04
C PHE A 61 7.73 -11.91 -2.07
N GLU A 62 9.01 -11.49 -2.05
CA GLU A 62 10.04 -11.96 -3.00
C GLU A 62 10.16 -13.51 -3.10
N PRO A 63 10.16 -14.27 -1.97
CA PRO A 63 10.24 -15.73 -2.03
C PRO A 63 8.91 -16.40 -2.36
N GLY A 64 7.84 -15.65 -2.57
CA GLY A 64 6.49 -16.15 -2.77
C GLY A 64 6.20 -16.62 -4.19
N ASP A 65 4.96 -17.01 -4.45
CA ASP A 65 4.47 -17.51 -5.74
C ASP A 65 3.96 -16.39 -6.67
N GLY A 66 4.03 -15.13 -6.23
CA GLY A 66 3.66 -13.97 -7.04
C GLY A 66 2.15 -13.73 -7.21
N HIS A 67 1.27 -14.46 -6.50
CA HIS A 67 -0.17 -14.28 -6.64
C HIS A 67 -0.69 -12.97 -6.01
N VAL A 68 0.06 -12.36 -5.06
CA VAL A 68 -0.30 -11.07 -4.46
C VAL A 68 0.61 -9.97 -4.97
N HIS A 69 -0.01 -8.95 -5.57
CA HIS A 69 0.63 -7.76 -6.09
C HIS A 69 0.47 -6.58 -5.13
N VAL A 70 1.47 -5.72 -5.09
CA VAL A 70 1.43 -4.49 -4.29
C VAL A 70 0.90 -3.34 -5.15
N LEU A 71 -0.11 -2.63 -4.62
CA LEU A 71 -0.64 -1.40 -5.16
C LEU A 71 -0.31 -0.26 -4.19
N ALA A 72 0.77 0.47 -4.42
CA ALA A 72 1.12 1.60 -3.57
C ALA A 72 0.05 2.69 -3.65
N ALA A 73 -0.54 3.04 -2.51
CA ALA A 73 -1.68 3.94 -2.44
C ALA A 73 -1.46 5.12 -1.49
N SER A 74 -2.32 6.16 -1.62
CA SER A 74 -2.22 7.37 -0.80
C SER A 74 -0.88 8.10 -0.97
N LEU A 75 -0.34 8.12 -2.18
CA LEU A 75 0.90 8.82 -2.49
C LEU A 75 0.73 10.33 -2.33
N ARG A 76 1.72 11.02 -1.76
CA ARG A 76 1.66 12.45 -1.44
C ARG A 76 2.52 13.33 -2.36
N GLY A 77 3.52 12.75 -3.02
CA GLY A 77 4.47 13.47 -3.86
C GLY A 77 5.05 12.59 -4.95
N VAL A 78 5.75 13.24 -5.88
CA VAL A 78 6.43 12.55 -6.98
C VAL A 78 7.51 11.58 -6.49
N ASP A 79 8.15 11.88 -5.35
CA ASP A 79 9.17 11.00 -4.77
C ASP A 79 8.60 9.64 -4.33
N HIS A 80 7.37 9.62 -3.80
CA HIS A 80 6.66 8.37 -3.50
C HIS A 80 6.39 7.57 -4.77
N LEU A 81 5.99 8.24 -5.86
CA LEU A 81 5.74 7.60 -7.15
C LEU A 81 7.04 7.03 -7.73
N LEU A 82 8.12 7.82 -7.74
CA LEU A 82 9.42 7.37 -8.24
C LEU A 82 10.00 6.24 -7.39
N TYR A 83 9.84 6.32 -6.06
CA TYR A 83 10.30 5.23 -5.20
C TYR A 83 9.47 3.96 -5.38
N SER A 84 8.17 4.09 -5.66
CA SER A 84 7.34 2.95 -6.04
C SER A 84 7.87 2.24 -7.29
N PHE A 85 8.29 3.01 -8.33
CA PHE A 85 8.94 2.44 -9.50
C PHE A 85 10.27 1.77 -9.16
N ALA A 86 11.11 2.42 -8.34
CA ALA A 86 12.40 1.86 -7.93
C ALA A 86 12.25 0.54 -7.12
N LEU A 87 11.17 0.39 -6.36
CA LEU A 87 10.83 -0.83 -5.64
C LEU A 87 10.17 -1.91 -6.53
N GLY A 88 9.88 -1.59 -7.78
CA GLY A 88 9.20 -2.52 -8.70
C GLY A 88 7.81 -2.93 -8.21
N VAL A 89 7.03 -1.99 -7.64
CA VAL A 89 5.63 -2.28 -7.32
C VAL A 89 4.81 -2.41 -8.60
N GLU A 90 3.84 -3.30 -8.59
CA GLU A 90 3.05 -3.65 -9.78
C GLU A 90 2.08 -2.52 -10.17
N LEU A 91 1.54 -1.82 -9.18
CA LEU A 91 0.58 -0.75 -9.37
C LEU A 91 0.81 0.40 -8.39
N ALA A 92 0.47 1.61 -8.81
CA ALA A 92 0.42 2.77 -7.93
C ALA A 92 -0.81 3.63 -8.23
N THR A 93 -1.45 4.15 -7.18
CA THR A 93 -2.49 5.17 -7.30
C THR A 93 -1.93 6.51 -6.85
N ALA A 94 -1.94 7.49 -7.74
CA ALA A 94 -1.45 8.83 -7.46
C ALA A 94 -2.53 9.87 -7.73
N PRO A 95 -2.68 10.91 -6.90
CA PRO A 95 -3.60 12.01 -7.17
C PRO A 95 -3.12 12.82 -8.39
N ALA A 96 -4.05 13.52 -9.07
CA ALA A 96 -3.76 14.32 -10.26
C ALA A 96 -2.55 15.24 -10.08
N LYS A 97 -2.44 15.92 -8.94
CA LYS A 97 -1.31 16.80 -8.61
C LYS A 97 0.06 16.08 -8.70
N VAL A 98 0.15 14.82 -8.25
CA VAL A 98 1.39 14.04 -8.34
C VAL A 98 1.70 13.67 -9.78
N MET A 99 0.67 13.33 -10.56
CA MET A 99 0.82 13.04 -11.99
C MET A 99 1.25 14.29 -12.77
N GLU A 100 0.70 15.46 -12.45
CA GLU A 100 1.11 16.75 -13.04
C GLU A 100 2.57 17.08 -12.72
N GLN A 101 3.01 16.86 -11.49
CA GLN A 101 4.42 17.04 -11.11
C GLN A 101 5.34 16.09 -11.87
N TRP A 102 4.94 14.84 -12.03
CA TRP A 102 5.70 13.87 -12.81
C TRP A 102 5.74 14.22 -14.30
N ALA A 103 4.62 14.67 -14.88
CA ALA A 103 4.56 15.17 -16.25
C ALA A 103 5.49 16.38 -16.44
N ALA A 104 5.52 17.34 -15.49
CA ALA A 104 6.42 18.49 -15.53
C ALA A 104 7.91 18.08 -15.52
N SER A 105 8.24 16.93 -14.91
CA SER A 105 9.57 16.33 -15.00
C SER A 105 9.82 15.53 -16.29
N LYS A 106 8.94 15.66 -17.30
CA LYS A 106 8.96 14.91 -18.56
C LYS A 106 8.88 13.38 -18.34
N PHE A 107 8.09 12.95 -17.34
CA PHE A 107 7.90 11.54 -16.98
C PHE A 107 9.21 10.81 -16.66
N ARG A 108 10.15 11.53 -16.02
CA ARG A 108 11.43 10.94 -15.63
C ARG A 108 11.21 9.71 -14.73
N LEU A 109 11.88 8.62 -15.07
CA LEU A 109 11.95 7.43 -14.24
C LEU A 109 13.15 7.51 -13.27
N PRO A 110 13.11 6.79 -12.13
CA PRO A 110 14.26 6.71 -11.25
C PRO A 110 15.41 6.01 -11.96
N ASP A 111 16.60 6.58 -11.82
CA ASP A 111 17.87 6.00 -12.28
C ASP A 111 18.71 5.52 -11.08
N GLU A 112 19.91 5.00 -11.32
CA GLU A 112 20.81 4.51 -10.27
C GLU A 112 21.20 5.57 -9.24
N SER A 113 21.10 6.85 -9.58
CA SER A 113 21.37 7.97 -8.69
C SER A 113 20.18 8.35 -7.81
N PHE A 114 18.99 7.84 -8.11
CA PHE A 114 17.79 8.16 -7.35
C PHE A 114 17.93 7.71 -5.90
N ARG A 115 17.60 8.59 -4.98
CA ARG A 115 17.55 8.29 -3.54
C ARG A 115 16.26 8.83 -2.97
N TYR A 116 15.47 7.94 -2.40
CA TYR A 116 14.30 8.32 -1.62
C TYR A 116 14.74 8.79 -0.23
N VAL A 117 14.28 9.96 0.17
CA VAL A 117 14.52 10.51 1.51
C VAL A 117 13.18 10.60 2.23
N PRO A 118 12.97 9.85 3.33
CA PRO A 118 11.70 9.83 4.05
C PRO A 118 11.52 11.09 4.88
N LEU A 119 10.82 12.08 4.31
CA LEU A 119 10.50 13.34 4.96
C LEU A 119 9.00 13.59 4.98
N ASP A 120 8.50 14.19 6.05
CA ASP A 120 7.14 14.69 6.13
C ASP A 120 6.97 15.99 5.29
N LYS A 121 5.73 16.50 5.24
CA LYS A 121 5.39 17.75 4.53
C LYS A 121 6.13 19.00 5.06
N ASN A 122 6.71 18.93 6.26
CA ASN A 122 7.48 20.00 6.90
C ASN A 122 9.00 19.73 6.82
N HIS A 123 9.41 18.76 6.00
CA HIS A 123 10.79 18.30 5.84
C HIS A 123 11.44 17.71 7.11
N ASN A 124 10.64 17.20 8.04
CA ASN A 124 11.16 16.44 9.18
C ASN A 124 11.35 14.97 8.79
N PRO A 125 12.39 14.30 9.30
CA PRO A 125 12.60 12.88 9.08
C PRO A 125 11.43 12.03 9.60
N LEU A 126 10.94 11.11 8.78
CA LEU A 126 9.95 10.12 9.18
C LEU A 126 10.61 8.99 9.97
N ARG A 127 9.89 8.43 10.92
CA ARG A 127 10.37 7.30 11.72
C ARG A 127 10.39 6.02 10.87
N PRO A 128 11.50 5.28 10.86
CA PRO A 128 11.58 4.05 10.10
C PRO A 128 10.66 2.97 10.70
N ILE A 129 10.05 2.18 9.82
CA ILE A 129 9.26 1.00 10.21
C ILE A 129 10.10 -0.25 9.96
N PRO A 130 10.59 -0.92 11.01
CA PRO A 130 11.50 -2.05 10.85
C PRO A 130 10.83 -3.23 10.14
N TYR A 131 11.62 -3.96 9.36
CA TYR A 131 11.19 -5.21 8.74
C TYR A 131 10.89 -6.26 9.81
N LYS A 132 9.84 -7.05 9.59
CA LYS A 132 9.48 -8.19 10.44
C LYS A 132 9.62 -9.47 9.61
N GLU A 133 10.30 -10.46 10.17
CA GLU A 133 10.29 -11.81 9.62
C GLU A 133 8.93 -12.46 9.93
N LEU A 134 8.17 -12.76 8.87
CA LEU A 134 6.86 -13.40 8.97
C LEU A 134 6.82 -14.61 8.03
N ASP A 135 6.36 -15.75 8.53
CA ASP A 135 6.20 -16.95 7.73
C ASP A 135 4.88 -16.91 6.95
N LEU A 136 4.95 -16.71 5.64
CA LEU A 136 3.80 -16.65 4.73
C LEU A 136 3.04 -17.98 4.61
N ASN A 137 3.56 -19.08 5.18
CA ASN A 137 2.87 -20.38 5.25
C ASN A 137 2.03 -20.53 6.52
N SER A 138 2.15 -19.61 7.46
CA SER A 138 1.31 -19.59 8.67
C SER A 138 -0.16 -19.33 8.32
N PRO A 139 -1.12 -19.85 9.11
CA PRO A 139 -2.53 -19.52 8.95
C PRO A 139 -2.77 -18.02 9.02
N TRP A 140 -3.66 -17.49 8.16
CA TRP A 140 -3.89 -16.03 8.10
C TRP A 140 -4.39 -15.46 9.44
N GLU A 141 -5.10 -16.25 10.25
CA GLU A 141 -5.60 -15.89 11.58
C GLU A 141 -4.49 -15.63 12.60
N SER A 142 -3.28 -16.14 12.34
CA SER A 142 -2.12 -15.95 13.23
C SER A 142 -1.50 -14.55 13.12
N PHE A 143 -1.84 -13.77 12.07
CA PHE A 143 -1.30 -12.45 11.87
C PHE A 143 -2.14 -11.38 12.57
N ASP A 144 -1.47 -10.36 13.09
CA ASP A 144 -2.14 -9.18 13.66
C ASP A 144 -2.73 -8.31 12.54
N LEU A 145 -4.06 -8.29 12.48
CA LEU A 145 -4.83 -7.50 11.50
C LEU A 145 -5.24 -6.13 12.04
N LYS A 146 -5.10 -5.90 13.35
CA LYS A 146 -5.58 -4.67 13.98
C LYS A 146 -4.64 -3.52 13.67
N HIS A 147 -5.21 -2.44 13.16
CA HIS A 147 -4.49 -1.19 12.96
C HIS A 147 -5.46 -0.01 13.05
N GLU A 148 -5.14 0.98 13.89
CA GLU A 148 -6.01 2.14 14.16
C GLU A 148 -6.41 2.88 12.86
N LEU A 149 -5.47 3.04 11.91
CA LEU A 149 -5.76 3.70 10.65
C LEU A 149 -6.68 2.89 9.73
N THR A 150 -6.66 1.55 9.84
CA THR A 150 -7.61 0.68 9.13
C THR A 150 -9.01 0.92 9.67
N ASP A 151 -9.19 0.90 10.98
CA ASP A 151 -10.50 1.08 11.62
C ASP A 151 -11.09 2.47 11.32
N LYS A 152 -10.27 3.52 11.42
CA LYS A 152 -10.64 4.88 11.05
C LYS A 152 -10.98 5.01 9.57
N GLY A 153 -10.20 4.35 8.72
CA GLY A 153 -10.39 4.36 7.27
C GLY A 153 -11.69 3.69 6.85
N ILE A 154 -12.03 2.55 7.44
CA ILE A 154 -13.28 1.83 7.18
C ILE A 154 -14.49 2.70 7.56
N LYS A 155 -14.48 3.29 8.77
CA LYS A 155 -15.55 4.18 9.20
C LYS A 155 -15.77 5.33 8.21
N ARG A 156 -14.68 6.02 7.85
CA ARG A 156 -14.75 7.13 6.90
C ARG A 156 -15.30 6.69 5.53
N PHE A 157 -14.83 5.59 4.98
CA PHE A 157 -15.30 5.11 3.67
C PHE A 157 -16.78 4.74 3.70
N VAL A 158 -17.27 4.17 4.82
CA VAL A 158 -18.70 3.88 5.00
C VAL A 158 -19.52 5.18 5.06
N GLU A 159 -19.04 6.20 5.78
CA GLU A 159 -19.68 7.50 5.87
C GLU A 159 -19.72 8.22 4.52
N ASP A 160 -18.57 8.26 3.82
CA ASP A 160 -18.45 8.84 2.48
C ASP A 160 -19.43 8.15 1.50
N TYR A 161 -19.50 6.81 1.52
CA TYR A 161 -20.46 6.07 0.69
C TYR A 161 -21.90 6.38 1.03
N LYS A 162 -22.26 6.40 2.33
CA LYS A 162 -23.63 6.74 2.76
C LYS A 162 -24.03 8.14 2.32
N SER A 163 -23.12 9.08 2.28
CA SER A 163 -23.41 10.45 1.82
C SER A 163 -23.79 10.52 0.34
N THR A 164 -23.32 9.58 -0.48
CA THR A 164 -23.67 9.49 -1.90
C THR A 164 -25.06 8.88 -2.12
N LEU A 165 -25.61 8.18 -1.14
CA LEU A 165 -26.94 7.55 -1.21
C LEU A 165 -28.05 8.48 -0.68
N ALA A 166 -27.70 9.61 -0.05
CA ALA A 166 -28.71 10.59 0.38
C ALA A 166 -29.40 11.18 -0.86
N PRO A 167 -30.76 11.37 -0.85
CA PRO A 167 -31.44 12.07 -1.93
C PRO A 167 -30.80 13.45 -2.13
N ALA A 168 -30.54 13.81 -3.38
CA ALA A 168 -30.18 15.20 -3.69
C ALA A 168 -31.30 16.11 -3.19
N ALA A 169 -30.99 17.04 -2.29
CA ALA A 169 -31.92 17.98 -1.72
C ALA A 169 -32.52 18.90 -2.78
#